data_5c9cbf6d7e00b71bddd290cf73b7f460
#
_entry.id   5c9cbf6d7e00b71bddd290cf73b7f460
#
_cell.length_a   1.000
_cell.length_b   1.000
_cell.length_c   1.000
_cell.angle_alpha   90.00
_cell.angle_beta   90.00
_cell.angle_gamma   90.00
#
_symmetry.space_group_name_H-M   'P 1'
#
loop_
_entity.id
_entity.type
_entity.pdbx_description
1 polymer ?
#
loop_
_entity_poly.entity_id
_entity_poly.type
_entity_poly.pdbx_seq_one_letter_code
_entity_poly.pdbx_strand_id
1 'polypeptide(L)'
;VDRITGHGGLFKTKGVGQRILAAAINSPISVMETAGEGGAWGIALLASYLANNGNGQSLADFLDKHVFTGNAGIEISPTAEDVSGFNTYIESYKAGLPIEEAAVRFKN
;
A
#
# COMPACT_ATOMS: atom_id res chain seq x y z
N VAL A 1 2.77 2.99 14.13
CA VAL A 1 1.82 3.16 13.00
C VAL A 1 0.63 2.25 13.24
N ASP A 2 -0.55 2.85 13.36
CA ASP A 2 -1.76 2.09 13.70
C ASP A 2 -2.35 1.35 12.48
N ARG A 3 -2.18 1.90 11.28
CA ARG A 3 -2.67 1.34 10.02
C ARG A 3 -1.99 1.97 8.81
N ILE A 4 -1.80 1.18 7.76
CA ILE A 4 -1.30 1.66 6.46
C ILE A 4 -2.34 1.33 5.38
N THR A 5 -2.57 2.27 4.49
CA THR A 5 -3.44 2.05 3.32
C THR A 5 -2.58 1.75 2.10
N GLY A 6 -2.81 0.59 1.49
CA GLY A 6 -2.08 0.11 0.32
C GLY A 6 -2.77 0.45 -1.00
N HIS A 7 -1.98 0.88 -1.99
CA HIS A 7 -2.43 1.12 -3.37
C HIS A 7 -1.42 0.60 -4.38
N GLY A 8 -1.88 0.34 -5.59
CA GLY A 8 -1.05 -0.01 -6.74
C GLY A 8 -1.00 -1.49 -7.08
N GLY A 9 -0.13 -1.84 -8.03
CA GLY A 9 -0.09 -3.17 -8.66
C GLY A 9 0.17 -4.33 -7.71
N LEU A 10 0.89 -4.11 -6.61
CA LEU A 10 1.13 -5.12 -5.59
C LEU A 10 -0.17 -5.72 -5.02
N PHE A 11 -1.23 -4.93 -4.98
CA PHE A 11 -2.52 -5.29 -4.37
C PHE A 11 -3.54 -5.83 -5.38
N LYS A 12 -3.19 -5.98 -6.67
CA LYS A 12 -4.06 -6.58 -7.70
C LYS A 12 -4.38 -8.04 -7.40
N THR A 13 -3.43 -8.80 -6.83
CA THR A 13 -3.71 -10.13 -6.30
C THR A 13 -4.25 -10.01 -4.88
N LYS A 14 -5.57 -10.19 -4.74
CA LYS A 14 -6.27 -10.00 -3.47
C LYS A 14 -5.62 -10.77 -2.31
N GLY A 15 -5.34 -10.08 -1.24
CA GLY A 15 -4.84 -10.61 0.03
C GLY A 15 -3.35 -10.98 0.05
N VAL A 16 -2.74 -11.35 -1.07
CA VAL A 16 -1.35 -11.86 -1.08
C VAL A 16 -0.34 -10.77 -0.74
N GLY A 17 -0.23 -9.73 -1.58
CA GLY A 17 0.68 -8.62 -1.32
C GLY A 17 0.37 -7.91 -0.01
N GLN A 18 -0.90 -7.80 0.35
CA GLN A 18 -1.37 -7.20 1.59
C GLN A 18 -0.87 -7.98 2.82
N ARG A 19 -1.00 -9.32 2.84
CA ARG A 19 -0.55 -10.18 3.93
C ARG A 19 0.97 -10.14 4.09
N ILE A 20 1.71 -10.23 2.97
CA ILE A 20 3.18 -10.17 2.98
C ILE A 20 3.65 -8.82 3.51
N LEU A 21 3.06 -7.72 3.04
CA LEU A 21 3.43 -6.39 3.51
C LEU A 21 3.09 -6.20 4.99
N ALA A 22 1.93 -6.67 5.45
CA ALA A 22 1.56 -6.62 6.86
C ALA A 22 2.59 -7.34 7.74
N ALA A 23 3.05 -8.53 7.31
CA ALA A 23 4.10 -9.29 7.99
C ALA A 23 5.44 -8.55 7.99
N ALA A 24 5.84 -7.98 6.85
CA ALA A 24 7.10 -7.28 6.66
C ALA A 24 7.28 -6.08 7.61
N ILE A 25 6.22 -5.31 7.81
CA ILE A 25 6.25 -4.08 8.60
C ILE A 25 5.58 -4.22 9.97
N ASN A 26 5.09 -5.41 10.27
CA ASN A 26 4.36 -5.75 11.51
C ASN A 26 3.27 -4.73 11.85
N SER A 27 2.44 -4.38 10.87
CA SER A 27 1.35 -3.41 11.00
C SER A 27 0.17 -3.79 10.12
N PRO A 28 -1.08 -3.48 10.52
CA PRO A 28 -2.25 -3.73 9.70
C PRO A 28 -2.19 -2.97 8.36
N ILE A 29 -2.54 -3.64 7.28
CA ILE A 29 -2.66 -3.07 5.94
C ILE A 29 -4.12 -3.07 5.51
N SER A 30 -4.64 -1.91 5.17
CA SER A 30 -5.97 -1.73 4.59
C SER A 30 -5.86 -1.51 3.08
N VAL A 31 -6.68 -2.21 2.30
CA VAL A 31 -6.69 -2.09 0.83
C VAL A 31 -8.12 -1.86 0.36
N MET A 32 -8.34 -0.78 -0.37
CA MET A 32 -9.63 -0.46 -0.95
C MET A 32 -9.88 -1.26 -2.24
N GLU A 33 -11.13 -1.42 -2.65
CA GLU A 33 -11.47 -2.08 -3.92
C GLU A 33 -10.83 -1.39 -5.13
N THR A 34 -10.67 -0.07 -5.07
CA THR A 34 -10.03 0.77 -6.09
C THR A 34 -8.51 0.72 -6.09
N ALA A 35 -7.88 0.00 -5.16
CA ALA A 35 -6.44 0.04 -4.93
C ALA A 35 -5.59 -0.37 -6.15
N GLY A 36 -6.11 -1.24 -7.02
CA GLY A 36 -5.41 -1.67 -8.23
C GLY A 36 -5.16 -0.56 -9.25
N GLU A 37 -5.97 0.50 -9.23
CA GLU A 37 -5.95 1.63 -10.16
C GLU A 37 -5.80 2.98 -9.43
N GLY A 38 -5.09 2.97 -8.30
CA GLY A 38 -5.00 4.11 -7.37
C GLY A 38 -4.56 5.42 -8.01
N GLY A 39 -3.64 5.39 -8.98
CA GLY A 39 -3.18 6.58 -9.69
C GLY A 39 -4.30 7.25 -10.51
N ALA A 40 -4.96 6.48 -11.36
CA ALA A 40 -6.06 6.98 -12.20
C ALA A 40 -7.24 7.45 -11.34
N TRP A 41 -7.57 6.69 -10.31
CA TRP A 41 -8.63 7.04 -9.36
C TRP A 41 -8.32 8.32 -8.59
N GLY A 42 -7.09 8.49 -8.10
CA GLY A 42 -6.66 9.70 -7.40
C GLY A 42 -6.74 10.95 -8.27
N ILE A 43 -6.32 10.88 -9.54
CA ILE A 43 -6.44 11.99 -10.49
C ILE A 43 -7.91 12.31 -10.75
N ALA A 44 -8.77 11.30 -10.91
CA ALA A 44 -10.20 11.52 -11.10
C ALA A 44 -10.85 12.21 -9.89
N LEU A 45 -10.43 11.86 -8.67
CA LEU A 45 -10.90 12.53 -7.45
C LEU A 45 -10.48 14.01 -7.40
N LEU A 46 -9.22 14.31 -7.75
CA LEU A 46 -8.76 15.70 -7.82
C LEU A 46 -9.52 16.51 -8.87
N ALA A 47 -9.78 15.94 -10.04
CA ALA A 47 -10.58 16.57 -11.07
C ALA A 47 -12.03 16.82 -10.59
N SER A 48 -12.62 15.83 -9.92
CA SER A 48 -13.96 15.97 -9.33
C SER A 48 -13.99 17.04 -8.23
N TYR A 49 -12.98 17.09 -7.37
CA TYR A 49 -12.85 18.13 -6.35
C TYR A 49 -12.79 19.51 -6.98
N LEU A 50 -11.94 19.71 -8.00
CA LEU A 50 -11.82 21.00 -8.69
C LEU A 50 -13.13 21.44 -9.35
N ALA A 51 -13.84 20.49 -9.98
CA ALA A 51 -15.12 20.78 -10.64
C ALA A 51 -16.26 21.13 -9.66
N ASN A 52 -16.21 20.61 -8.42
CA ASN A 52 -17.27 20.76 -7.44
C ASN A 52 -16.91 21.70 -6.28
N ASN A 53 -15.73 22.33 -6.29
CA ASN A 53 -15.23 23.17 -5.19
C ASN A 53 -15.80 24.62 -5.22
N GLY A 54 -17.00 24.83 -5.75
CA GLY A 54 -17.64 26.14 -5.79
C GLY A 54 -17.92 26.79 -4.42
N ASN A 55 -17.84 26.03 -3.33
CA ASN A 55 -18.14 26.47 -1.97
C ASN A 55 -16.90 26.62 -1.07
N GLY A 56 -15.69 26.53 -1.62
CA GLY A 56 -14.45 26.67 -0.83
C GLY A 56 -14.20 25.54 0.19
N GLN A 57 -14.78 24.35 -0.03
CA GLN A 57 -14.57 23.19 0.81
C GLN A 57 -13.11 22.71 0.70
N SER A 58 -12.49 22.31 1.82
CA SER A 58 -11.15 21.71 1.78
C SER A 58 -11.16 20.34 1.08
N LEU A 59 -10.02 19.96 0.50
CA LEU A 59 -9.87 18.62 -0.10
C LEU A 59 -10.14 17.51 0.93
N ALA A 60 -9.68 17.66 2.17
CA ALA A 60 -9.93 16.72 3.25
C ALA A 60 -11.43 16.54 3.50
N ASP A 61 -12.15 17.64 3.67
CA ASP A 61 -13.61 17.60 3.87
C ASP A 61 -14.35 16.98 2.68
N PHE A 62 -13.89 17.26 1.46
CA PHE A 62 -14.47 16.67 0.25
C PHE A 62 -14.28 15.14 0.24
N LEU A 63 -13.08 14.68 0.52
CA LEU A 63 -12.76 13.26 0.56
C LEU A 63 -13.55 12.54 1.65
N ASP A 64 -13.63 13.11 2.85
CA ASP A 64 -14.36 12.52 3.98
C ASP A 64 -15.86 12.44 3.72
N LYS A 65 -16.45 13.46 3.11
CA LYS A 65 -17.91 13.55 2.90
C LYS A 65 -18.39 12.79 1.68
N HIS A 66 -17.58 12.69 0.61
CA HIS A 66 -18.04 12.20 -0.67
C HIS A 66 -17.33 10.94 -1.16
N VAL A 67 -16.18 10.59 -0.60
CA VAL A 67 -15.35 9.49 -1.11
C VAL A 67 -15.21 8.37 -0.10
N PHE A 68 -14.82 8.69 1.13
CA PHE A 68 -14.51 7.69 2.14
C PHE A 68 -15.68 7.36 3.07
N THR A 69 -16.87 7.82 2.75
CA THR A 69 -18.08 7.48 3.52
C THR A 69 -18.36 5.99 3.48
N GLY A 70 -18.12 5.31 4.61
CA GLY A 70 -18.48 3.90 4.80
C GLY A 70 -17.56 2.86 4.16
N ASN A 71 -16.45 3.25 3.55
CA ASN A 71 -15.57 2.32 2.84
C ASN A 71 -14.16 2.29 3.47
N ALA A 72 -14.02 1.53 4.57
CA ALA A 72 -12.73 1.38 5.26
C ALA A 72 -11.72 0.48 4.51
N GLY A 73 -12.12 -0.14 3.40
CA GLY A 73 -11.35 -1.16 2.73
C GLY A 73 -11.35 -2.51 3.48
N ILE A 74 -10.62 -3.48 2.93
CA ILE A 74 -10.36 -4.76 3.58
C ILE A 74 -9.04 -4.64 4.33
N GLU A 75 -9.07 -4.87 5.64
CA GLU A 75 -7.87 -4.85 6.48
C GLU A 75 -7.35 -6.26 6.73
N ILE A 76 -6.04 -6.44 6.64
CA ILE A 76 -5.33 -7.64 7.06
C ILE A 76 -4.31 -7.24 8.12
N SER A 77 -4.44 -7.82 9.31
CA SER A 77 -3.47 -7.69 10.39
C SER A 77 -2.37 -8.77 10.25
N PRO A 78 -1.13 -8.47 10.63
CA PRO A 78 -0.06 -9.47 10.61
C PRO A 78 -0.34 -10.55 11.65
N THR A 79 -0.01 -11.81 11.33
CA THR A 79 0.04 -12.90 12.31
C THR A 79 1.47 -13.09 12.81
N ALA A 80 1.64 -13.63 14.03
CA ALA A 80 2.97 -13.91 14.56
C ALA A 80 3.75 -14.90 13.67
N GLU A 81 3.05 -15.86 13.05
CA GLU A 81 3.63 -16.82 12.11
C GLU A 81 4.16 -16.14 10.85
N ASP A 82 3.35 -15.25 10.25
CA ASP A 82 3.75 -14.52 9.04
C ASP A 82 4.94 -13.59 9.31
N VAL A 83 4.95 -12.89 10.45
CA VAL A 83 6.06 -12.03 10.86
C VAL A 83 7.34 -12.84 11.04
N SER A 84 7.26 -13.99 11.72
CA SER A 84 8.41 -14.90 11.91
C SER A 84 8.91 -15.44 10.57
N GLY A 85 7.99 -15.85 9.68
CA GLY A 85 8.34 -16.32 8.34
C GLY A 85 9.02 -15.23 7.50
N PHE A 86 8.51 -14.01 7.56
CA PHE A 86 9.13 -12.88 6.85
C PHE A 86 10.53 -12.54 7.40
N ASN A 87 10.72 -12.58 8.71
CA ASN A 87 12.03 -12.36 9.33
C ASN A 87 13.06 -13.42 8.88
N THR A 88 12.65 -14.68 8.76
CA THR A 88 13.51 -15.73 8.20
C THR A 88 13.84 -15.47 6.72
N TYR A 89 12.85 -15.07 5.93
CA TYR A 89 13.03 -14.72 4.53
C TYR A 89 14.00 -13.55 4.34
N ILE A 90 13.88 -12.49 5.13
CA ILE A 90 14.73 -11.29 4.97
C ILE A 90 16.20 -11.57 5.28
N GLU A 91 16.52 -12.50 6.18
CA GLU A 91 17.90 -12.92 6.41
C GLU A 91 18.48 -13.64 5.18
N SER A 92 17.70 -14.51 4.54
CA SER A 92 18.10 -15.17 3.29
C SER A 92 18.29 -14.16 2.15
N TYR A 93 17.38 -13.16 2.05
CA TYR A 93 17.48 -12.06 1.08
C TYR A 93 18.77 -11.26 1.27
N LYS A 94 19.07 -10.85 2.52
CA LYS A 94 20.30 -10.11 2.85
C LYS A 94 21.56 -10.90 2.50
N ALA A 95 21.56 -12.22 2.76
CA ALA A 95 22.68 -13.08 2.40
C ALA A 95 22.93 -13.16 0.89
N GLY A 96 21.92 -12.92 0.06
CA GLY A 96 22.02 -12.84 -1.40
C GLY A 96 22.54 -11.51 -1.96
N LEU A 97 22.46 -10.40 -1.21
CA LEU A 97 22.86 -9.06 -1.69
C LEU A 97 24.32 -8.97 -2.19
N PRO A 98 25.32 -9.69 -1.65
CA PRO A 98 26.67 -9.68 -2.20
C PRO A 98 26.77 -10.11 -3.65
N ILE A 99 25.83 -10.91 -4.15
CA ILE A 99 25.76 -11.34 -5.56
C ILE A 99 25.48 -10.12 -6.45
N GLU A 100 24.52 -9.30 -6.07
CA GLU A 100 24.16 -8.07 -6.78
C GLU A 100 25.31 -7.05 -6.73
N GLU A 101 25.93 -6.90 -5.57
CA GLU A 101 27.09 -6.03 -5.41
C GLU A 101 28.27 -6.45 -6.30
N ALA A 102 28.55 -7.75 -6.38
CA ALA A 102 29.58 -8.28 -7.26
C ALA A 102 29.26 -8.00 -8.73
N ALA A 103 28.01 -8.18 -9.16
CA ALA A 103 27.57 -7.91 -10.52
C ALA A 103 27.77 -6.45 -10.94
N VAL A 104 27.60 -5.50 -10.03
CA VAL A 104 27.79 -4.05 -10.27
C VAL A 104 29.26 -3.69 -10.36
N ARG A 105 30.12 -4.31 -9.56
CA ARG A 105 31.57 -4.01 -9.51
C ARG A 105 32.30 -4.32 -10.84
N PHE A 106 31.78 -5.22 -11.66
CA PHE A 106 32.38 -5.60 -12.94
C PHE A 106 31.88 -4.78 -14.14
N LYS A 107 31.11 -3.73 -13.90
CA LYS A 107 30.58 -2.85 -14.96
C LYS A 107 31.46 -1.65 -15.31
N ASN A 108 32.67 -1.53 -14.72
CA ASN A 108 33.62 -0.46 -14.99
C ASN A 108 34.81 -0.98 -15.81
#